data_0d97ed1d6fa721554bab845a42289390
#
_entry.id   0d97ed1d6fa721554bab845a42289390
#
_cell.length_a   1.000
_cell.length_b   1.000
_cell.length_c   1.000
_cell.angle_alpha   90.00
_cell.angle_beta   90.00
_cell.angle_gamma   90.00
#
_symmetry.space_group_name_H-M   'P 1'
#
loop_
_entity.id
_entity.type
_entity.pdbx_description
1 polymer ?
#
loop_
_entity_poly.entity_id
_entity_poly.type
_entity_poly.pdbx_seq_one_letter_code
_entity_poly.pdbx_strand_id
1 'polypeptide(L)'
;MSLVKRTRIYATEDVTSHKTENSCWITYKGKVYDVTKFLADHPGGEEYILKHGGQDVESVMKDSEEHDHSDAAYQILQEYCIGKLGTNESNLEGEDWIAPDDFEPEVTDTAADFEKNEFLDLRKPLLSQMWNSNFSKSYYLKQVHQPRHLTDSPRLFGWSILEMCTRTVWYVVPFIWLPVAANLFLRSAVQFTRPIPTFLQNPTLPWSLTSEVTTDALVKTVICFFLGNVIWTLLEYGMHRFLFHIDEMLPDHPVALTLHFTVHGVHHYLPMDRLRLVMPPALFFILETPFTRLAYLLFPTAMANGIIAGAFTFYVLYDTMHYALHHTQLPAYLKHMKKYHLAHHYKNFELGFGVTSKIWDYAFNTVIPM
;
A
#
# COMPACT_ATOMS: atom_id res chain seq x y z
N MET A 1 24.75 17.69 2.08
CA MET A 1 23.34 17.31 2.00
C MET A 1 22.99 17.24 0.52
N SER A 2 22.97 16.07 -0.07
CA SER A 2 22.60 15.88 -1.47
C SER A 2 21.06 15.97 -1.53
N LEU A 3 20.55 16.98 -2.21
CA LEU A 3 19.14 17.09 -2.55
C LEU A 3 18.84 15.94 -3.52
N VAL A 4 18.15 14.89 -3.02
CA VAL A 4 17.67 13.80 -3.85
C VAL A 4 16.59 14.38 -4.78
N LYS A 5 16.88 14.47 -6.09
CA LYS A 5 15.92 14.90 -7.10
C LYS A 5 14.75 13.91 -7.15
N ARG A 6 13.55 14.37 -6.87
CA ARG A 6 12.30 13.61 -7.06
C ARG A 6 12.14 13.26 -8.54
N THR A 7 11.86 12.01 -8.85
CA THR A 7 11.60 11.59 -10.23
C THR A 7 10.11 11.75 -10.51
N ARG A 8 9.73 12.82 -11.17
CA ARG A 8 8.35 13.10 -11.62
C ARG A 8 8.04 12.28 -12.86
N ILE A 9 6.78 11.85 -13.02
CA ILE A 9 6.32 11.19 -14.24
C ILE A 9 5.43 12.16 -15.01
N TYR A 10 5.70 12.27 -16.30
CA TYR A 10 5.00 13.17 -17.20
C TYR A 10 4.27 12.38 -18.27
N ALA A 11 3.04 12.77 -18.59
CA ALA A 11 2.34 12.23 -19.74
C ALA A 11 2.97 12.71 -21.05
N THR A 12 2.81 11.93 -22.11
CA THR A 12 3.31 12.32 -23.44
C THR A 12 2.73 13.66 -23.88
N GLU A 13 1.46 13.90 -23.56
CA GLU A 13 0.75 15.15 -23.86
C GLU A 13 1.39 16.35 -23.13
N ASP A 14 1.79 16.16 -21.87
CA ASP A 14 2.47 17.20 -21.11
C ASP A 14 3.78 17.59 -21.79
N VAL A 15 4.60 16.58 -22.14
CA VAL A 15 5.90 16.83 -22.80
C VAL A 15 5.70 17.52 -24.15
N THR A 16 4.76 17.08 -24.98
CA THR A 16 4.48 17.65 -26.29
C THR A 16 4.00 19.10 -26.25
N SER A 17 3.46 19.57 -25.12
CA SER A 17 3.05 20.95 -24.91
C SER A 17 4.24 21.89 -24.70
N HIS A 18 5.41 21.39 -24.26
CA HIS A 18 6.61 22.16 -23.94
C HIS A 18 7.60 22.16 -25.10
N LYS A 19 7.33 22.98 -26.13
CA LYS A 19 8.12 23.07 -27.39
C LYS A 19 8.43 24.49 -27.82
N THR A 20 8.52 25.41 -26.86
CA THR A 20 8.79 26.82 -27.13
C THR A 20 10.09 27.27 -26.46
N GLU A 21 10.66 28.41 -26.87
CA GLU A 21 11.85 29.00 -26.25
C GLU A 21 11.70 29.24 -24.75
N ASN A 22 10.48 29.52 -24.29
CA ASN A 22 10.19 29.78 -22.89
C ASN A 22 9.91 28.49 -22.08
N SER A 23 9.69 27.37 -22.77
CA SER A 23 9.47 26.06 -22.16
C SER A 23 9.72 24.96 -23.18
N CYS A 24 10.88 24.30 -23.05
CA CYS A 24 11.33 23.27 -23.98
C CYS A 24 11.73 22.02 -23.22
N TRP A 25 10.94 20.96 -23.41
CA TRP A 25 11.22 19.65 -22.86
C TRP A 25 11.50 18.65 -23.96
N ILE A 26 12.36 17.70 -23.67
CA ILE A 26 12.66 16.56 -24.56
C ILE A 26 12.62 15.27 -23.78
N THR A 27 12.45 14.14 -24.48
CA THR A 27 12.63 12.82 -23.87
C THR A 27 13.82 12.09 -24.46
N TYR A 28 14.50 11.32 -23.61
CA TYR A 28 15.62 10.45 -24.00
C TYR A 28 15.61 9.21 -23.10
N LYS A 29 15.55 8.02 -23.71
CA LYS A 29 15.47 6.73 -23.00
C LYS A 29 14.39 6.72 -21.91
N GLY A 30 13.19 7.21 -22.24
CA GLY A 30 12.05 7.23 -21.34
C GLY A 30 12.16 8.22 -20.18
N LYS A 31 13.15 9.10 -20.14
CA LYS A 31 13.26 10.19 -19.17
C LYS A 31 12.87 11.51 -19.80
N VAL A 32 12.34 12.43 -18.98
CA VAL A 32 11.96 13.78 -19.38
C VAL A 32 12.99 14.79 -18.88
N TYR A 33 13.40 15.70 -19.74
CA TYR A 33 14.40 16.70 -19.46
C TYR A 33 13.86 18.09 -19.79
N ASP A 34 13.92 19.02 -18.82
CA ASP A 34 13.62 20.43 -19.05
C ASP A 34 14.91 21.13 -19.47
N VAL A 35 15.07 21.31 -20.79
CA VAL A 35 16.25 21.90 -21.38
C VAL A 35 16.07 23.39 -21.71
N THR A 36 15.00 24.02 -21.19
CA THR A 36 14.69 25.44 -21.45
C THR A 36 15.88 26.36 -21.16
N LYS A 37 16.53 26.14 -20.01
CA LYS A 37 17.69 26.97 -19.60
C LYS A 37 18.97 26.63 -20.36
N PHE A 38 19.03 25.49 -21.01
CA PHE A 38 20.20 25.04 -21.75
C PHE A 38 20.17 25.45 -23.22
N LEU A 39 19.02 25.92 -23.71
CA LEU A 39 18.86 26.30 -25.13
C LEU A 39 19.98 27.25 -25.60
N ALA A 40 20.19 28.34 -24.88
CA ALA A 40 21.21 29.34 -25.23
C ALA A 40 22.66 28.84 -25.10
N ASP A 41 22.89 27.83 -24.25
CA ASP A 41 24.24 27.29 -23.98
C ASP A 41 24.54 26.04 -24.82
N HIS A 42 23.61 25.59 -25.69
CA HIS A 42 23.82 24.42 -26.53
C HIS A 42 24.87 24.69 -27.63
N PRO A 43 25.99 23.95 -27.65
CA PRO A 43 27.07 24.21 -28.62
C PRO A 43 26.66 24.09 -30.11
N GLY A 44 25.61 23.25 -30.39
CA GLY A 44 25.05 23.09 -31.73
C GLY A 44 24.04 24.16 -32.15
N GLY A 45 23.71 25.10 -31.24
CA GLY A 45 22.68 26.12 -31.43
C GLY A 45 21.32 25.70 -30.85
N GLU A 46 20.56 26.68 -30.37
CA GLU A 46 19.26 26.49 -29.77
C GLU A 46 18.20 25.91 -30.72
N GLU A 47 18.33 26.24 -32.01
CA GLU A 47 17.39 25.84 -33.06
C GLU A 47 17.28 24.32 -33.20
N TYR A 48 18.40 23.58 -32.97
CA TYR A 48 18.40 22.11 -33.01
C TYR A 48 17.57 21.49 -31.89
N ILE A 49 17.68 22.01 -30.66
CA ILE A 49 16.87 21.52 -29.55
C ILE A 49 15.40 21.91 -29.77
N LEU A 50 15.13 23.16 -30.17
CA LEU A 50 13.75 23.64 -30.38
C LEU A 50 13.01 22.85 -31.47
N LYS A 51 13.72 22.44 -32.54
CA LYS A 51 13.17 21.58 -33.60
C LYS A 51 12.61 20.26 -33.06
N HIS A 52 13.20 19.75 -31.97
CA HIS A 52 12.82 18.49 -31.32
C HIS A 52 12.13 18.70 -29.97
N GLY A 53 11.77 19.93 -29.64
CA GLY A 53 11.00 20.23 -28.42
C GLY A 53 9.70 19.44 -28.35
N GLY A 54 9.43 18.84 -27.22
CA GLY A 54 8.23 17.98 -26.99
C GLY A 54 8.34 16.57 -27.56
N GLN A 55 9.51 16.14 -28.07
CA GLN A 55 9.69 14.86 -28.77
C GLN A 55 10.75 13.98 -28.09
N ASP A 56 10.79 12.70 -28.50
CA ASP A 56 11.87 11.79 -28.16
C ASP A 56 13.09 12.04 -29.07
N VAL A 57 14.24 12.25 -28.46
CA VAL A 57 15.48 12.56 -29.16
C VAL A 57 16.47 11.39 -29.17
N GLU A 58 16.07 10.18 -28.78
CA GLU A 58 17.00 9.06 -28.69
C GLU A 58 17.63 8.71 -30.05
N SER A 59 16.84 8.71 -31.12
CA SER A 59 17.34 8.43 -32.47
C SER A 59 18.27 9.56 -32.97
N VAL A 60 17.86 10.82 -32.74
CA VAL A 60 18.62 12.01 -33.22
C VAL A 60 19.96 12.14 -32.49
N MET A 61 19.99 11.91 -31.18
CA MET A 61 21.23 11.99 -30.38
C MET A 61 22.23 10.86 -30.66
N LYS A 62 21.80 9.79 -31.33
CA LYS A 62 22.65 8.65 -31.73
C LYS A 62 23.09 8.77 -33.20
N ASP A 63 22.53 9.69 -33.93
CA ASP A 63 22.86 9.86 -35.38
C ASP A 63 24.16 10.61 -35.54
N SER A 64 25.22 9.87 -35.83
CA SER A 64 26.58 10.42 -36.06
C SER A 64 26.69 11.27 -37.32
N GLU A 65 25.74 11.18 -38.26
CA GLU A 65 25.74 12.00 -39.48
C GLU A 65 25.15 13.38 -39.28
N GLU A 66 24.17 13.51 -38.36
CA GLU A 66 23.57 14.82 -38.05
C GLU A 66 24.25 15.50 -36.85
N HIS A 67 24.53 14.79 -35.75
CA HIS A 67 25.08 15.43 -34.55
C HIS A 67 25.68 14.40 -33.57
N ASP A 68 26.99 14.31 -33.48
CA ASP A 68 27.68 13.39 -32.58
C ASP A 68 27.82 14.00 -31.20
N HIS A 69 27.27 13.31 -30.18
CA HIS A 69 27.30 13.73 -28.79
C HIS A 69 28.30 12.89 -27.97
N SER A 70 29.22 13.58 -27.31
CA SER A 70 30.17 12.95 -26.40
C SER A 70 29.51 12.44 -25.09
N ASP A 71 30.19 11.55 -24.37
CA ASP A 71 29.75 11.11 -23.05
C ASP A 71 29.50 12.26 -22.07
N ALA A 72 30.26 13.36 -22.21
CA ALA A 72 30.07 14.59 -21.42
C ALA A 72 28.72 15.25 -21.71
N ALA A 73 28.25 15.24 -22.96
CA ALA A 73 26.96 15.80 -23.32
C ALA A 73 25.80 15.02 -22.64
N TYR A 74 25.91 13.69 -22.57
CA TYR A 74 24.93 12.86 -21.84
C TYR A 74 24.97 13.08 -20.32
N GLN A 75 26.13 13.40 -19.75
CA GLN A 75 26.23 13.77 -18.32
C GLN A 75 25.57 15.12 -18.04
N ILE A 76 25.79 16.11 -18.90
CA ILE A 76 25.13 17.42 -18.83
C ILE A 76 23.62 17.25 -18.95
N LEU A 77 23.14 16.44 -19.90
CA LEU A 77 21.71 16.17 -20.06
C LEU A 77 21.08 15.62 -18.75
N GLN A 78 21.79 14.77 -17.99
CA GLN A 78 21.27 14.25 -16.72
C GLN A 78 21.02 15.34 -15.66
N GLU A 79 21.69 16.48 -15.72
CA GLU A 79 21.46 17.60 -14.79
C GLU A 79 20.10 18.28 -15.02
N TYR A 80 19.58 18.18 -16.24
CA TYR A 80 18.28 18.73 -16.65
C TYR A 80 17.12 17.73 -16.52
N CYS A 81 17.39 16.53 -16.01
CA CYS A 81 16.35 15.52 -15.82
C CYS A 81 15.33 15.99 -14.77
N ILE A 82 14.07 16.09 -15.20
CA ILE A 82 12.94 16.49 -14.34
C ILE A 82 12.05 15.31 -14.00
N GLY A 83 12.16 14.18 -14.73
CA GLY A 83 11.34 13.02 -14.48
C GLY A 83 11.46 11.92 -15.53
N LYS A 84 10.45 11.06 -15.60
CA LYS A 84 10.32 10.00 -16.60
C LYS A 84 9.05 10.21 -17.42
N LEU A 85 9.04 9.70 -18.65
CA LEU A 85 7.86 9.67 -19.51
C LEU A 85 6.97 8.51 -19.07
N GLY A 86 5.70 8.77 -18.77
CA GLY A 86 4.68 7.74 -18.61
C GLY A 86 4.05 7.40 -19.96
N THR A 87 3.80 6.12 -20.20
CA THR A 87 2.97 5.70 -21.33
C THR A 87 1.49 5.88 -20.99
N ASN A 88 0.64 6.16 -22.00
CA ASN A 88 -0.80 6.50 -21.82
C ASN A 88 -1.66 5.43 -21.11
N GLU A 89 -1.12 4.30 -20.72
CA GLU A 89 -1.83 3.20 -20.07
C GLU A 89 -1.30 2.82 -18.68
N SER A 90 -0.15 3.36 -18.26
CA SER A 90 0.43 3.02 -16.96
C SER A 90 0.90 4.26 -16.23
N ASN A 91 0.09 4.74 -15.32
CA ASN A 91 0.55 5.64 -14.28
C ASN A 91 1.54 4.85 -13.41
N LEU A 92 2.83 5.18 -13.44
CA LEU A 92 3.88 4.63 -12.60
C LEU A 92 4.55 3.29 -13.03
N GLU A 93 4.22 2.71 -14.18
CA GLU A 93 4.70 1.39 -14.59
C GLU A 93 5.82 1.43 -15.63
N GLY A 94 7.04 1.70 -15.22
CA GLY A 94 8.19 1.13 -15.91
C GLY A 94 8.51 -0.22 -15.27
N GLU A 95 8.85 -1.25 -16.02
CA GLU A 95 9.29 -2.56 -15.48
C GLU A 95 10.41 -2.42 -14.43
N ASP A 96 11.11 -1.29 -14.41
CA ASP A 96 12.22 -0.94 -13.52
C ASP A 96 11.86 0.03 -12.38
N TRP A 97 10.57 0.36 -12.14
CA TRP A 97 10.25 1.29 -11.08
C TRP A 97 10.53 0.68 -9.69
N ILE A 98 11.34 1.36 -8.90
CA ILE A 98 11.62 1.03 -7.51
C ILE A 98 11.40 2.30 -6.69
N ALA A 99 10.59 2.22 -5.65
CA ALA A 99 10.36 3.34 -4.75
C ALA A 99 11.69 3.80 -4.12
N PRO A 100 12.03 5.10 -4.18
CA PRO A 100 13.17 5.63 -3.43
C PRO A 100 12.95 5.50 -1.92
N ASP A 101 14.03 5.51 -1.13
CA ASP A 101 13.97 5.35 0.33
C ASP A 101 13.11 6.43 1.02
N ASP A 102 13.04 7.61 0.42
CA ASP A 102 12.30 8.80 0.86
C ASP A 102 11.09 9.11 -0.04
N PHE A 103 10.46 8.06 -0.58
CA PHE A 103 9.30 8.21 -1.46
C PHE A 103 8.19 9.02 -0.80
N GLU A 104 7.94 10.21 -1.33
CA GLU A 104 6.82 11.08 -1.00
C GLU A 104 6.14 11.48 -2.32
N PRO A 105 4.94 10.95 -2.60
CA PRO A 105 4.22 11.30 -3.81
C PRO A 105 3.69 12.74 -3.77
N GLU A 106 3.53 13.34 -4.94
CA GLU A 106 2.92 14.66 -5.07
C GLU A 106 1.44 14.64 -4.70
N VAL A 107 0.96 15.74 -4.10
CA VAL A 107 -0.46 15.90 -3.76
C VAL A 107 -1.28 16.02 -5.05
N THR A 108 -2.35 15.23 -5.13
CA THR A 108 -3.27 15.22 -6.28
C THR A 108 -4.11 16.49 -6.31
N ASP A 109 -4.16 17.18 -7.45
CA ASP A 109 -5.17 18.20 -7.69
C ASP A 109 -6.54 17.54 -7.85
N THR A 110 -7.36 17.64 -6.81
CA THR A 110 -8.66 16.95 -6.73
C THR A 110 -9.69 17.48 -7.74
N ALA A 111 -9.55 18.73 -8.18
CA ALA A 111 -10.47 19.31 -9.16
C ALA A 111 -10.11 18.81 -10.57
N ALA A 112 -8.85 18.90 -10.94
CA ALA A 112 -8.35 18.39 -12.21
C ALA A 112 -8.51 16.86 -12.35
N ASP A 113 -8.26 16.10 -11.26
CA ASP A 113 -8.46 14.65 -11.25
C ASP A 113 -9.92 14.28 -11.49
N PHE A 114 -10.88 14.97 -10.84
CA PHE A 114 -12.29 14.73 -11.04
C PHE A 114 -12.76 15.14 -12.44
N GLU A 115 -12.29 16.27 -12.96
CA GLU A 115 -12.62 16.71 -14.32
C GLU A 115 -12.10 15.75 -15.40
N LYS A 116 -10.89 15.21 -15.21
CA LYS A 116 -10.27 14.28 -16.16
C LYS A 116 -10.89 12.88 -16.12
N ASN A 117 -11.13 12.36 -14.92
CA ASN A 117 -11.46 10.95 -14.73
C ASN A 117 -12.95 10.73 -14.45
N GLU A 118 -13.72 11.73 -14.03
CA GLU A 118 -15.14 11.62 -13.65
C GLU A 118 -15.43 10.45 -12.68
N PHE A 119 -14.45 10.13 -11.79
CA PHE A 119 -14.57 8.99 -10.89
C PHE A 119 -15.16 9.40 -9.53
N LEU A 120 -14.33 9.81 -8.58
CA LEU A 120 -14.77 10.23 -7.24
C LEU A 120 -14.30 11.66 -6.96
N ASP A 121 -15.24 12.54 -6.61
CA ASP A 121 -14.91 13.86 -6.08
C ASP A 121 -14.37 13.71 -4.64
N LEU A 122 -13.05 13.80 -4.49
CA LEU A 122 -12.35 13.62 -3.22
C LEU A 122 -12.71 14.69 -2.18
N ARG A 123 -13.42 15.75 -2.56
CA ARG A 123 -13.95 16.80 -1.67
C ARG A 123 -15.28 16.41 -1.03
N LYS A 124 -15.94 15.34 -1.48
CA LYS A 124 -17.23 14.85 -1.02
C LYS A 124 -17.10 13.44 -0.41
N PRO A 125 -18.11 12.99 0.40
CA PRO A 125 -18.11 11.63 0.94
C PRO A 125 -18.04 10.57 -0.16
N LEU A 126 -17.05 9.65 -0.06
CA LEU A 126 -16.72 8.74 -1.15
C LEU A 126 -17.72 7.59 -1.31
N LEU A 127 -18.18 7.00 -0.18
CA LEU A 127 -19.06 5.82 -0.24
C LEU A 127 -20.44 6.12 -0.81
N SER A 128 -20.97 7.33 -0.59
CA SER A 128 -22.24 7.73 -1.20
C SER A 128 -22.12 7.86 -2.73
N GLN A 129 -20.97 8.30 -3.22
CA GLN A 129 -20.68 8.38 -4.65
C GLN A 129 -20.54 6.98 -5.25
N MET A 130 -19.78 6.09 -4.58
CA MET A 130 -19.66 4.68 -5.00
C MET A 130 -21.01 3.97 -5.06
N TRP A 131 -21.82 4.10 -4.01
CA TRP A 131 -23.13 3.46 -3.93
C TRP A 131 -24.10 3.88 -5.02
N ASN A 132 -24.07 5.16 -5.39
CA ASN A 132 -24.95 5.74 -6.41
C ASN A 132 -24.32 5.78 -7.81
N SER A 133 -23.13 5.20 -7.98
CA SER A 133 -22.44 5.18 -9.27
C SER A 133 -23.02 4.15 -10.23
N ASN A 134 -22.81 4.41 -11.52
CA ASN A 134 -23.04 3.45 -12.59
C ASN A 134 -21.71 3.02 -13.25
N PHE A 135 -20.62 3.02 -12.47
CA PHE A 135 -19.33 2.59 -12.98
C PHE A 135 -19.37 1.12 -13.39
N SER A 136 -18.78 0.80 -14.55
CA SER A 136 -18.48 -0.58 -14.86
C SER A 136 -17.35 -1.10 -13.96
N LYS A 137 -17.33 -2.40 -13.67
CA LYS A 137 -16.24 -3.05 -12.93
C LYS A 137 -14.87 -2.70 -13.50
N SER A 138 -14.70 -2.77 -14.83
CA SER A 138 -13.42 -2.48 -15.49
C SER A 138 -12.95 -1.05 -15.26
N TYR A 139 -13.88 -0.08 -15.36
CA TYR A 139 -13.56 1.31 -15.09
C TYR A 139 -13.24 1.55 -13.62
N TYR A 140 -14.00 0.95 -12.70
CA TYR A 140 -13.75 1.01 -11.27
C TYR A 140 -12.36 0.47 -10.91
N LEU A 141 -12.00 -0.74 -11.38
CA LEU A 141 -10.70 -1.35 -11.10
C LEU A 141 -9.56 -0.50 -11.67
N LYS A 142 -9.70 0.01 -12.89
CA LYS A 142 -8.73 0.94 -13.47
C LYS A 142 -8.49 2.17 -12.59
N GLN A 143 -9.55 2.74 -12.02
CA GLN A 143 -9.45 3.96 -11.22
C GLN A 143 -8.96 3.70 -9.78
N VAL A 144 -9.40 2.61 -9.16
CA VAL A 144 -9.05 2.32 -7.77
C VAL A 144 -7.58 1.94 -7.62
N HIS A 145 -6.97 1.36 -8.64
CA HIS A 145 -5.55 1.03 -8.68
C HIS A 145 -4.65 2.15 -9.26
N GLN A 146 -5.21 3.36 -9.43
CA GLN A 146 -4.45 4.57 -9.70
C GLN A 146 -4.36 5.40 -8.42
N PRO A 147 -3.22 5.37 -7.70
CA PRO A 147 -3.09 6.04 -6.41
C PRO A 147 -3.27 7.56 -6.49
N ARG A 148 -4.03 8.12 -5.57
CA ARG A 148 -4.16 9.56 -5.32
C ARG A 148 -3.59 9.89 -3.95
N HIS A 149 -3.11 11.12 -3.80
CA HIS A 149 -2.41 11.55 -2.61
C HIS A 149 -3.00 12.86 -2.10
N LEU A 150 -3.41 12.87 -0.85
CA LEU A 150 -4.02 14.02 -0.22
C LEU A 150 -3.25 14.41 1.05
N THR A 151 -3.26 15.67 1.39
CA THR A 151 -2.74 16.15 2.69
C THR A 151 -3.64 15.76 3.85
N ASP A 152 -4.95 15.80 3.62
CA ASP A 152 -5.98 15.48 4.60
C ASP A 152 -6.76 14.23 4.19
N SER A 153 -7.14 13.42 5.18
CA SER A 153 -7.97 12.23 4.97
C SER A 153 -9.37 12.62 4.50
N PRO A 154 -9.84 12.18 3.31
CA PRO A 154 -11.16 12.52 2.80
C PRO A 154 -12.26 11.86 3.64
N ARG A 155 -13.51 12.29 3.45
CA ARG A 155 -14.66 11.67 4.13
C ARG A 155 -15.10 10.42 3.37
N LEU A 156 -15.35 9.32 4.10
CA LEU A 156 -15.98 8.12 3.52
C LEU A 156 -17.50 8.21 3.58
N PHE A 157 -18.06 8.40 4.79
CA PHE A 157 -19.51 8.38 5.04
C PHE A 157 -20.14 9.79 5.05
N GLY A 158 -19.38 10.81 5.41
CA GLY A 158 -19.87 12.16 5.60
C GLY A 158 -20.47 12.46 6.99
N TRP A 159 -20.89 11.44 7.74
CA TRP A 159 -21.41 11.57 9.10
C TRP A 159 -20.26 11.43 10.11
N SER A 160 -20.10 12.42 10.98
CA SER A 160 -18.95 12.48 11.90
C SER A 160 -18.76 11.24 12.78
N ILE A 161 -19.84 10.61 13.23
CA ILE A 161 -19.77 9.39 14.05
C ILE A 161 -19.21 8.21 13.24
N LEU A 162 -19.66 8.04 12.00
CA LEU A 162 -19.15 6.95 11.13
C LEU A 162 -17.72 7.23 10.69
N GLU A 163 -17.34 8.49 10.46
CA GLU A 163 -15.95 8.84 10.19
C GLU A 163 -15.02 8.48 11.35
N MET A 164 -15.44 8.64 12.60
CA MET A 164 -14.66 8.21 13.76
C MET A 164 -14.42 6.70 13.79
N CYS A 165 -15.35 5.90 13.25
CA CYS A 165 -15.20 4.43 13.17
C CYS A 165 -14.25 3.99 12.04
N THR A 166 -13.91 4.87 11.10
CA THR A 166 -13.06 4.54 9.93
C THR A 166 -11.67 5.16 9.99
N ARG A 167 -11.50 6.23 10.76
CA ARG A 167 -10.22 6.91 10.94
C ARG A 167 -9.53 6.39 12.18
N THR A 168 -8.44 5.67 11.99
CA THR A 168 -7.71 5.05 13.09
C THR A 168 -6.23 5.44 13.03
N VAL A 169 -5.72 5.97 14.14
CA VAL A 169 -4.28 6.21 14.29
C VAL A 169 -3.58 4.90 14.64
N TRP A 170 -2.40 4.66 14.08
CA TRP A 170 -1.70 3.38 14.14
C TRP A 170 -1.52 2.79 15.57
N TYR A 171 -1.31 3.63 16.57
CA TYR A 171 -1.09 3.18 17.96
C TYR A 171 -2.34 2.65 18.67
N VAL A 172 -3.54 2.89 18.12
CA VAL A 172 -4.79 2.30 18.65
C VAL A 172 -4.78 0.79 18.50
N VAL A 173 -4.19 0.28 17.44
CA VAL A 173 -4.11 -1.17 17.17
C VAL A 173 -3.36 -1.91 18.29
N PRO A 174 -2.09 -1.62 18.61
CA PRO A 174 -1.41 -2.28 19.72
C PRO A 174 -2.07 -1.99 21.07
N PHE A 175 -2.62 -0.79 21.29
CA PHE A 175 -3.25 -0.43 22.55
C PHE A 175 -4.49 -1.28 22.87
N ILE A 176 -5.29 -1.65 21.86
CA ILE A 176 -6.48 -2.49 22.03
C ILE A 176 -6.12 -3.96 22.01
N TRP A 177 -5.35 -4.43 21.02
CA TRP A 177 -5.23 -5.85 20.73
C TRP A 177 -4.13 -6.57 21.52
N LEU A 178 -3.07 -5.89 21.95
CA LEU A 178 -2.06 -6.52 22.80
C LEU A 178 -2.60 -6.91 24.19
N PRO A 179 -3.41 -6.08 24.89
CA PRO A 179 -4.07 -6.52 26.12
C PRO A 179 -5.01 -7.71 25.92
N VAL A 180 -5.75 -7.75 24.80
CA VAL A 180 -6.62 -8.89 24.45
C VAL A 180 -5.78 -10.14 24.23
N ALA A 181 -4.71 -10.06 23.45
CA ALA A 181 -3.78 -11.18 23.20
C ALA A 181 -3.13 -11.66 24.51
N ALA A 182 -2.67 -10.75 25.36
CA ALA A 182 -2.10 -11.10 26.66
C ALA A 182 -3.12 -11.81 27.57
N ASN A 183 -4.37 -11.35 27.59
CA ASN A 183 -5.44 -12.01 28.35
C ASN A 183 -5.70 -13.43 27.82
N LEU A 184 -5.77 -13.63 26.51
CA LEU A 184 -5.95 -14.95 25.89
C LEU A 184 -4.75 -15.86 26.15
N PHE A 185 -3.52 -15.36 26.11
CA PHE A 185 -2.31 -16.10 26.46
C PHE A 185 -2.35 -16.60 27.91
N LEU A 186 -2.69 -15.72 28.86
CA LEU A 186 -2.82 -16.07 30.27
C LEU A 186 -3.95 -17.09 30.50
N ARG A 187 -5.08 -16.91 29.81
CA ARG A 187 -6.18 -17.90 29.84
C ARG A 187 -5.74 -19.28 29.37
N SER A 188 -4.99 -19.34 28.28
CA SER A 188 -4.43 -20.60 27.77
C SER A 188 -3.57 -21.29 28.84
N ALA A 189 -2.63 -20.54 29.44
CA ALA A 189 -1.73 -21.09 30.47
C ALA A 189 -2.49 -21.62 31.70
N VAL A 190 -3.48 -20.88 32.19
CA VAL A 190 -4.31 -21.30 33.32
C VAL A 190 -5.15 -22.54 32.97
N GLN A 191 -5.73 -22.59 31.77
CA GLN A 191 -6.58 -23.70 31.33
C GLN A 191 -5.81 -24.98 31.02
N PHE A 192 -4.52 -24.90 30.66
CA PHE A 192 -3.64 -26.05 30.57
C PHE A 192 -3.24 -26.58 31.96
N THR A 193 -3.21 -25.71 32.98
CA THR A 193 -2.93 -26.11 34.36
C THR A 193 -4.16 -26.76 35.01
N ARG A 194 -5.34 -26.17 34.76
CA ARG A 194 -6.62 -26.64 35.35
C ARG A 194 -7.74 -26.61 34.31
N PRO A 195 -8.38 -27.72 33.95
CA PRO A 195 -9.57 -27.71 33.13
C PRO A 195 -10.70 -27.03 33.93
N ILE A 196 -11.06 -25.79 33.60
CA ILE A 196 -12.05 -25.02 34.35
C ILE A 196 -13.33 -24.87 33.51
N PRO A 197 -14.44 -25.49 33.85
CA PRO A 197 -15.75 -25.23 33.26
C PRO A 197 -16.30 -23.84 33.61
N THR A 198 -15.90 -23.26 34.73
CA THR A 198 -16.39 -21.99 35.26
C THR A 198 -15.77 -20.74 34.65
N PHE A 199 -14.80 -20.88 33.78
CA PHE A 199 -14.06 -19.75 33.22
C PHE A 199 -14.83 -18.96 32.17
N LEU A 200 -15.84 -19.54 31.55
CA LEU A 200 -16.76 -18.85 30.63
C LEU A 200 -17.68 -17.84 31.33
N GLN A 201 -17.79 -17.93 32.67
CA GLN A 201 -18.66 -17.03 33.44
C GLN A 201 -17.97 -15.76 33.96
N ASN A 202 -16.64 -15.70 33.92
CA ASN A 202 -15.87 -14.52 34.40
C ASN A 202 -14.96 -13.93 33.30
N PRO A 203 -15.27 -12.76 32.73
CA PRO A 203 -14.48 -12.15 31.67
C PRO A 203 -13.09 -11.68 32.12
N THR A 204 -12.88 -11.53 33.45
CA THR A 204 -11.59 -11.11 34.02
C THR A 204 -10.87 -12.28 34.68
N LEU A 205 -9.59 -12.47 34.34
CA LEU A 205 -8.71 -13.43 35.02
C LEU A 205 -8.35 -12.87 36.40
N PRO A 206 -8.72 -13.56 37.51
CA PRO A 206 -8.12 -13.17 38.79
C PRO A 206 -6.61 -13.42 38.74
N TRP A 207 -5.83 -12.41 39.03
CA TRP A 207 -4.35 -12.50 39.07
C TRP A 207 -3.86 -13.62 40.01
N SER A 208 -4.67 -13.96 41.03
CA SER A 208 -4.39 -15.09 41.93
C SER A 208 -4.25 -16.44 41.23
N LEU A 209 -4.86 -16.63 40.05
CA LEU A 209 -4.75 -17.90 39.31
C LEU A 209 -3.44 -18.00 38.48
N THR A 210 -2.78 -16.90 38.22
CA THR A 210 -1.52 -16.93 37.45
C THR A 210 -0.35 -17.50 38.27
N SER A 211 -0.39 -17.43 39.58
CA SER A 211 0.63 -18.01 40.48
C SER A 211 0.67 -19.52 40.48
N GLU A 212 -0.38 -20.20 39.94
CA GLU A 212 -0.47 -21.63 39.89
C GLU A 212 -0.11 -22.25 38.53
N VAL A 213 0.27 -21.43 37.57
CA VAL A 213 0.64 -21.90 36.21
C VAL A 213 1.87 -22.78 36.28
N THR A 214 1.76 -24.02 35.80
CA THR A 214 2.88 -24.96 35.72
C THR A 214 3.78 -24.66 34.52
N THR A 215 5.06 -25.08 34.61
CA THR A 215 6.00 -24.94 33.48
C THR A 215 5.51 -25.70 32.26
N ASP A 216 4.93 -26.88 32.40
CA ASP A 216 4.34 -27.66 31.30
C ASP A 216 3.21 -26.89 30.59
N ALA A 217 2.30 -26.30 31.38
CA ALA A 217 1.20 -25.50 30.85
C ALA A 217 1.72 -24.26 30.08
N LEU A 218 2.76 -23.61 30.61
CA LEU A 218 3.40 -22.48 29.94
C LEU A 218 4.05 -22.89 28.61
N VAL A 219 4.78 -24.02 28.59
CA VAL A 219 5.39 -24.55 27.36
C VAL A 219 4.33 -24.85 26.31
N LYS A 220 3.22 -25.52 26.68
CA LYS A 220 2.11 -25.78 25.76
C LYS A 220 1.47 -24.49 25.22
N THR A 221 1.29 -23.49 26.08
CA THR A 221 0.77 -22.17 25.66
C THR A 221 1.71 -21.48 24.68
N VAL A 222 3.01 -21.49 24.93
CA VAL A 222 4.03 -20.90 24.04
C VAL A 222 4.02 -21.61 22.68
N ILE A 223 3.91 -22.94 22.66
CA ILE A 223 3.79 -23.69 21.39
C ILE A 223 2.55 -23.26 20.63
N CYS A 224 1.38 -23.17 21.30
CA CYS A 224 0.14 -22.71 20.68
C CYS A 224 0.25 -21.26 20.18
N PHE A 225 0.92 -20.38 20.93
CA PHE A 225 1.16 -19.00 20.55
C PHE A 225 1.99 -18.90 19.25
N PHE A 226 3.09 -19.63 19.15
CA PHE A 226 3.87 -19.64 17.92
C PHE A 226 3.15 -20.29 16.74
N LEU A 227 2.33 -21.32 17.00
CA LEU A 227 1.43 -21.86 15.97
C LEU A 227 0.45 -20.79 15.47
N GLY A 228 -0.09 -19.97 16.38
CA GLY A 228 -0.94 -18.84 16.03
C GLY A 228 -0.24 -17.80 15.16
N ASN A 229 1.03 -17.49 15.45
CA ASN A 229 1.83 -16.60 14.60
C ASN A 229 1.97 -17.16 13.18
N VAL A 230 2.28 -18.44 13.04
CA VAL A 230 2.41 -19.10 11.72
C VAL A 230 1.07 -19.10 10.98
N ILE A 231 -0.03 -19.42 11.67
CA ILE A 231 -1.37 -19.37 11.08
C ILE A 231 -1.69 -17.96 10.59
N TRP A 232 -1.35 -16.93 11.37
CA TRP A 232 -1.58 -15.55 10.94
C TRP A 232 -0.85 -15.20 9.65
N THR A 233 0.39 -15.61 9.47
CA THR A 233 1.11 -15.31 8.22
C THR A 233 0.40 -15.85 6.98
N LEU A 234 -0.23 -17.02 7.11
CA LEU A 234 -1.04 -17.58 6.03
C LEU A 234 -2.37 -16.83 5.86
N LEU A 235 -2.99 -16.42 6.97
CA LEU A 235 -4.26 -15.67 6.94
C LEU A 235 -4.05 -14.27 6.33
N GLU A 236 -2.99 -13.54 6.70
CA GLU A 236 -2.72 -12.22 6.12
C GLU A 236 -2.56 -12.31 4.61
N TYR A 237 -1.77 -13.27 4.12
CA TYR A 237 -1.58 -13.51 2.69
C TYR A 237 -2.90 -13.93 2.02
N GLY A 238 -3.61 -14.88 2.62
CA GLY A 238 -4.86 -15.39 2.05
C GLY A 238 -5.97 -14.33 2.00
N MET A 239 -6.11 -13.53 3.05
CA MET A 239 -7.07 -12.41 3.05
C MET A 239 -6.66 -11.34 2.03
N HIS A 240 -5.39 -10.97 1.98
CA HIS A 240 -4.91 -9.97 1.04
C HIS A 240 -5.17 -10.41 -0.40
N ARG A 241 -4.78 -11.63 -0.77
CA ARG A 241 -4.92 -12.15 -2.14
C ARG A 241 -6.36 -12.49 -2.53
N PHE A 242 -7.13 -13.17 -1.65
CA PHE A 242 -8.41 -13.77 -2.05
C PHE A 242 -9.64 -13.01 -1.56
N LEU A 243 -9.50 -12.13 -0.56
CA LEU A 243 -10.59 -11.31 -0.06
C LEU A 243 -10.45 -9.85 -0.47
N PHE A 244 -9.25 -9.29 -0.39
CA PHE A 244 -8.99 -7.89 -0.68
C PHE A 244 -8.77 -7.65 -2.18
N HIS A 245 -8.01 -8.52 -2.84
CA HIS A 245 -7.80 -8.52 -4.29
C HIS A 245 -8.69 -9.56 -4.99
N ILE A 246 -10.01 -9.47 -4.76
CA ILE A 246 -11.02 -10.31 -5.42
C ILE A 246 -11.36 -9.81 -6.84
N ASP A 247 -10.56 -8.94 -7.40
CA ASP A 247 -10.81 -8.13 -8.60
C ASP A 247 -11.41 -8.93 -9.77
N GLU A 248 -10.86 -10.10 -10.09
CA GLU A 248 -11.37 -10.93 -11.18
C GLU A 248 -12.79 -11.45 -10.94
N MET A 249 -13.09 -11.85 -9.69
CA MET A 249 -14.38 -12.42 -9.32
C MET A 249 -15.39 -11.37 -8.84
N LEU A 250 -14.98 -10.09 -8.74
CA LEU A 250 -15.83 -9.02 -8.26
C LEU A 250 -17.05 -8.85 -9.17
N PRO A 251 -18.30 -8.92 -8.65
CA PRO A 251 -19.49 -8.68 -9.45
C PRO A 251 -19.55 -7.25 -9.96
N ASP A 252 -19.99 -7.07 -11.21
CA ASP A 252 -20.22 -5.74 -11.80
C ASP A 252 -21.55 -5.17 -11.27
N HIS A 253 -21.53 -4.73 -10.01
CA HIS A 253 -22.68 -4.20 -9.30
C HIS A 253 -22.26 -3.16 -8.25
N PRO A 254 -22.91 -1.99 -8.17
CA PRO A 254 -22.50 -0.90 -7.28
C PRO A 254 -22.30 -1.31 -5.81
N VAL A 255 -23.13 -2.21 -5.29
CA VAL A 255 -22.98 -2.73 -3.91
C VAL A 255 -21.66 -3.50 -3.74
N ALA A 256 -21.33 -4.39 -4.69
CA ALA A 256 -20.10 -5.17 -4.64
C ALA A 256 -18.87 -4.26 -4.77
N LEU A 257 -18.90 -3.31 -5.70
CA LEU A 257 -17.84 -2.32 -5.87
C LEU A 257 -17.65 -1.46 -4.61
N THR A 258 -18.77 -1.03 -3.98
CA THR A 258 -18.73 -0.25 -2.73
C THR A 258 -18.14 -1.06 -1.56
N LEU A 259 -18.51 -2.33 -1.43
CA LEU A 259 -17.95 -3.21 -0.40
C LEU A 259 -16.45 -3.42 -0.60
N HIS A 260 -16.03 -3.74 -1.81
CA HIS A 260 -14.61 -3.89 -2.15
C HIS A 260 -13.83 -2.58 -1.87
N PHE A 261 -14.38 -1.43 -2.31
CA PHE A 261 -13.79 -0.12 -2.04
C PHE A 261 -13.63 0.15 -0.54
N THR A 262 -14.63 -0.22 0.27
CA THR A 262 -14.60 0.00 1.73
C THR A 262 -13.57 -0.86 2.43
N VAL A 263 -13.41 -2.13 1.99
CA VAL A 263 -12.53 -3.09 2.67
C VAL A 263 -11.06 -2.87 2.31
N HIS A 264 -10.76 -2.62 1.04
CA HIS A 264 -9.37 -2.52 0.57
C HIS A 264 -9.16 -1.51 -0.57
N GLY A 265 -10.14 -1.34 -1.47
CA GLY A 265 -9.98 -0.43 -2.61
C GLY A 265 -9.65 1.01 -2.22
N VAL A 266 -10.19 1.52 -1.10
CA VAL A 266 -9.83 2.86 -0.59
C VAL A 266 -8.36 2.96 -0.22
N HIS A 267 -7.75 1.87 0.24
CA HIS A 267 -6.34 1.82 0.59
C HIS A 267 -5.45 1.86 -0.67
N HIS A 268 -5.81 1.15 -1.75
CA HIS A 268 -5.11 1.27 -3.04
C HIS A 268 -5.30 2.65 -3.68
N TYR A 269 -6.51 3.21 -3.57
CA TYR A 269 -6.83 4.53 -4.10
C TYR A 269 -6.13 5.68 -3.37
N LEU A 270 -5.96 5.55 -2.03
CA LEU A 270 -5.36 6.55 -1.13
C LEU A 270 -4.30 5.90 -0.24
N PRO A 271 -3.22 5.33 -0.78
CA PRO A 271 -2.28 4.49 -0.04
C PRO A 271 -1.46 5.27 1.00
N MET A 272 -1.45 6.61 0.94
CA MET A 272 -0.73 7.46 1.88
C MET A 272 -1.65 8.14 2.91
N ASP A 273 -2.91 7.70 3.06
CA ASP A 273 -3.83 8.21 4.07
C ASP A 273 -3.51 7.64 5.46
N ARG A 274 -2.82 8.43 6.28
CA ARG A 274 -2.35 8.04 7.62
C ARG A 274 -3.44 7.57 8.59
N LEU A 275 -4.70 7.95 8.35
CA LEU A 275 -5.81 7.60 9.23
C LEU A 275 -6.60 6.37 8.76
N ARG A 276 -6.29 5.83 7.56
CA ARG A 276 -6.99 4.67 6.98
C ARG A 276 -6.06 3.56 6.52
N LEU A 277 -4.82 3.60 6.98
CA LEU A 277 -3.83 2.60 6.63
C LEU A 277 -3.92 1.38 7.54
N VAL A 278 -4.12 1.59 8.83
CA VAL A 278 -4.39 0.51 9.78
C VAL A 278 -5.87 0.16 9.80
N MET A 279 -6.16 -1.10 10.04
CA MET A 279 -7.53 -1.59 10.07
C MET A 279 -8.28 -1.03 11.30
N PRO A 280 -9.44 -0.38 11.10
CA PRO A 280 -10.24 0.09 12.22
C PRO A 280 -10.64 -1.07 13.14
N PRO A 281 -10.58 -0.91 14.48
CA PRO A 281 -10.89 -1.98 15.43
C PRO A 281 -12.26 -2.64 15.24
N ALA A 282 -13.27 -1.86 14.84
CA ALA A 282 -14.60 -2.38 14.57
C ALA A 282 -14.62 -3.30 13.32
N LEU A 283 -13.91 -2.93 12.26
CA LEU A 283 -13.79 -3.75 11.06
C LEU A 283 -12.99 -5.02 11.34
N PHE A 284 -11.86 -4.90 12.05
CA PHE A 284 -11.09 -6.07 12.45
C PHE A 284 -11.95 -7.07 13.26
N PHE A 285 -12.72 -6.59 14.24
CA PHE A 285 -13.60 -7.43 15.04
C PHE A 285 -14.62 -8.22 14.18
N ILE A 286 -15.16 -7.59 13.14
CA ILE A 286 -16.09 -8.25 12.21
C ILE A 286 -15.35 -9.33 11.40
N LEU A 287 -14.17 -9.00 10.86
CA LEU A 287 -13.41 -9.91 10.00
C LEU A 287 -12.78 -11.08 10.76
N GLU A 288 -12.32 -10.87 12.01
CA GLU A 288 -11.66 -11.91 12.82
C GLU A 288 -12.66 -12.92 13.43
N THR A 289 -13.91 -12.49 13.70
CA THR A 289 -14.92 -13.31 14.41
C THR A 289 -15.13 -14.69 13.78
N PRO A 290 -15.23 -14.88 12.46
CA PRO A 290 -15.33 -16.20 11.85
C PRO A 290 -14.13 -17.11 12.16
N PHE A 291 -12.92 -16.54 12.14
CA PHE A 291 -11.67 -17.29 12.37
C PHE A 291 -11.52 -17.69 13.83
N THR A 292 -11.85 -16.82 14.77
CA THR A 292 -11.82 -17.14 16.20
C THR A 292 -12.89 -18.18 16.56
N ARG A 293 -14.09 -18.09 15.99
CA ARG A 293 -15.11 -19.13 16.15
C ARG A 293 -14.66 -20.47 15.59
N LEU A 294 -14.01 -20.46 14.42
CA LEU A 294 -13.45 -21.68 13.83
C LEU A 294 -12.35 -22.27 14.72
N ALA A 295 -11.48 -21.44 15.30
CA ALA A 295 -10.45 -21.91 16.22
C ALA A 295 -11.05 -22.61 17.45
N TYR A 296 -12.10 -22.07 18.06
CA TYR A 296 -12.81 -22.71 19.17
C TYR A 296 -13.60 -23.96 18.76
N LEU A 297 -13.98 -24.09 17.51
CA LEU A 297 -14.62 -25.31 16.99
C LEU A 297 -13.59 -26.42 16.75
N LEU A 298 -12.39 -26.08 16.26
CA LEU A 298 -11.38 -27.06 15.87
C LEU A 298 -10.47 -27.50 17.02
N PHE A 299 -10.25 -26.63 18.02
CA PHE A 299 -9.29 -26.88 19.09
C PHE A 299 -9.94 -26.81 20.47
N PRO A 300 -9.43 -27.59 21.46
CA PRO A 300 -9.79 -27.39 22.87
C PRO A 300 -9.54 -25.95 23.31
N THR A 301 -10.35 -25.42 24.20
CA THR A 301 -10.36 -23.98 24.57
C THR A 301 -8.99 -23.46 25.00
N ALA A 302 -8.19 -24.24 25.74
CA ALA A 302 -6.85 -23.86 26.15
C ALA A 302 -5.94 -23.64 24.93
N MET A 303 -5.98 -24.54 23.94
CA MET A 303 -5.21 -24.42 22.70
C MET A 303 -5.70 -23.25 21.85
N ALA A 304 -7.03 -23.13 21.67
CA ALA A 304 -7.63 -22.05 20.89
C ALA A 304 -7.22 -20.68 21.43
N ASN A 305 -7.27 -20.47 22.75
CA ASN A 305 -6.82 -19.23 23.37
C ASN A 305 -5.35 -18.93 23.09
N GLY A 306 -4.45 -19.91 23.16
CA GLY A 306 -3.03 -19.73 22.85
C GLY A 306 -2.79 -19.39 21.39
N ILE A 307 -3.48 -20.08 20.46
CA ILE A 307 -3.40 -19.84 19.01
C ILE A 307 -3.92 -18.44 18.67
N ILE A 308 -5.10 -18.06 19.18
CA ILE A 308 -5.67 -16.73 18.92
C ILE A 308 -4.78 -15.63 19.51
N ALA A 309 -4.21 -15.84 20.71
CA ALA A 309 -3.26 -14.90 21.29
C ALA A 309 -2.04 -14.65 20.38
N GLY A 310 -1.48 -15.71 19.83
CA GLY A 310 -0.38 -15.60 18.86
C GLY A 310 -0.80 -14.90 17.58
N ALA A 311 -1.94 -15.28 17.01
CA ALA A 311 -2.49 -14.68 15.80
C ALA A 311 -2.75 -13.16 15.99
N PHE A 312 -3.34 -12.75 17.10
CA PHE A 312 -3.60 -11.33 17.39
C PHE A 312 -2.31 -10.54 17.63
N THR A 313 -1.32 -11.13 18.28
CA THR A 313 -0.02 -10.48 18.45
C THR A 313 0.66 -10.25 17.09
N PHE A 314 0.60 -11.24 16.20
CA PHE A 314 1.18 -11.09 14.87
C PHE A 314 0.35 -10.14 13.98
N TYR A 315 -0.97 -10.11 14.12
CA TYR A 315 -1.80 -9.07 13.50
C TYR A 315 -1.35 -7.66 13.88
N VAL A 316 -1.08 -7.42 15.16
CA VAL A 316 -0.57 -6.11 15.59
C VAL A 316 0.76 -5.77 14.91
N LEU A 317 1.67 -6.77 14.79
CA LEU A 317 2.93 -6.59 14.07
C LEU A 317 2.67 -6.29 12.58
N TYR A 318 1.79 -7.06 11.94
CA TYR A 318 1.39 -6.87 10.55
C TYR A 318 0.87 -5.45 10.29
N ASP A 319 -0.12 -5.01 11.05
CA ASP A 319 -0.84 -3.76 10.78
C ASP A 319 0.03 -2.53 11.10
N THR A 320 0.84 -2.61 12.16
CA THR A 320 1.82 -1.55 12.47
C THR A 320 2.99 -1.52 11.50
N MET A 321 3.46 -2.67 11.02
CA MET A 321 4.48 -2.76 9.98
C MET A 321 3.94 -2.21 8.66
N HIS A 322 2.72 -2.58 8.26
CA HIS A 322 2.06 -2.06 7.07
C HIS A 322 2.03 -0.52 7.07
N TYR A 323 1.60 0.08 8.19
CA TYR A 323 1.67 1.53 8.37
C TYR A 323 3.09 2.08 8.18
N ALA A 324 4.09 1.41 8.78
CA ALA A 324 5.48 1.83 8.70
C ALA A 324 6.05 1.75 7.27
N LEU A 325 5.65 0.74 6.49
CA LEU A 325 6.06 0.58 5.09
C LEU A 325 5.62 1.77 4.21
N HIS A 326 4.49 2.41 4.52
CA HIS A 326 4.03 3.59 3.79
C HIS A 326 4.68 4.90 4.27
N HIS A 327 4.90 5.08 5.57
CA HIS A 327 5.12 6.41 6.14
C HIS A 327 6.46 6.64 6.81
N THR A 328 7.17 5.61 7.27
CA THR A 328 8.37 5.81 8.08
C THR A 328 9.66 5.53 7.31
N GLN A 329 10.76 6.16 7.76
CA GLN A 329 12.09 5.76 7.35
C GLN A 329 12.47 4.51 8.14
N LEU A 330 12.69 3.42 7.43
CA LEU A 330 12.91 2.10 8.02
C LEU A 330 14.41 1.76 8.06
N PRO A 331 14.84 0.91 9.04
CA PRO A 331 16.16 0.31 9.02
C PRO A 331 16.44 -0.44 7.70
N ALA A 332 17.70 -0.57 7.33
CA ALA A 332 18.11 -1.12 6.03
C ALA A 332 17.49 -2.49 5.72
N TYR A 333 17.37 -3.37 6.71
CA TYR A 333 16.78 -4.70 6.53
C TYR A 333 15.28 -4.69 6.22
N LEU A 334 14.53 -3.64 6.60
CA LEU A 334 13.10 -3.46 6.28
C LEU A 334 12.85 -2.62 5.02
N LYS A 335 13.85 -1.89 4.53
CA LYS A 335 13.73 -1.08 3.30
C LYS A 335 13.32 -1.92 2.10
N HIS A 336 13.81 -3.15 2.01
CA HIS A 336 13.45 -4.07 0.95
C HIS A 336 11.95 -4.43 0.98
N MET A 337 11.37 -4.65 2.17
CA MET A 337 9.93 -4.91 2.29
C MET A 337 9.11 -3.65 1.97
N LYS A 338 9.59 -2.46 2.33
CA LYS A 338 8.96 -1.20 1.92
C LYS A 338 8.89 -1.07 0.40
N LYS A 339 10.01 -1.26 -0.29
CA LYS A 339 10.07 -1.19 -1.75
C LYS A 339 9.15 -2.22 -2.41
N TYR A 340 9.11 -3.43 -1.87
CA TYR A 340 8.26 -4.51 -2.34
C TYR A 340 6.78 -4.19 -2.18
N HIS A 341 6.38 -3.70 -1.02
CA HIS A 341 4.99 -3.33 -0.76
C HIS A 341 4.55 -2.09 -1.56
N LEU A 342 5.41 -1.08 -1.70
CA LEU A 342 5.14 0.04 -2.58
C LEU A 342 5.07 -0.39 -4.06
N ALA A 343 5.87 -1.37 -4.50
CA ALA A 343 5.75 -1.91 -5.84
C ALA A 343 4.40 -2.60 -6.07
N HIS A 344 3.82 -3.26 -5.04
CA HIS A 344 2.46 -3.78 -5.09
C HIS A 344 1.42 -2.66 -5.33
N HIS A 345 1.52 -1.52 -4.63
CA HIS A 345 0.59 -0.40 -4.80
C HIS A 345 0.77 0.40 -6.09
N TYR A 346 2.02 0.57 -6.54
CA TYR A 346 2.35 1.53 -7.59
C TYR A 346 2.82 0.89 -8.90
N LYS A 347 3.13 -0.41 -8.90
CA LYS A 347 3.64 -1.10 -10.09
C LYS A 347 2.75 -2.26 -10.52
N ASN A 348 2.42 -3.17 -9.60
CA ASN A 348 1.64 -4.35 -9.95
C ASN A 348 0.87 -4.88 -8.73
N PHE A 349 -0.42 -4.57 -8.65
CA PHE A 349 -1.31 -4.98 -7.58
C PHE A 349 -1.75 -6.46 -7.66
N GLU A 350 -1.49 -7.14 -8.78
CA GLU A 350 -1.80 -8.56 -8.98
C GLU A 350 -0.74 -9.51 -8.38
N LEU A 351 0.38 -8.95 -7.89
CA LEU A 351 1.51 -9.67 -7.31
C LEU A 351 1.93 -9.02 -5.99
N GLY A 352 2.67 -9.76 -5.15
CA GLY A 352 3.30 -9.20 -3.95
C GLY A 352 2.37 -8.98 -2.77
N PHE A 353 1.56 -9.96 -2.44
CA PHE A 353 0.56 -9.88 -1.37
C PHE A 353 1.14 -9.97 0.04
N GLY A 354 2.39 -10.41 0.21
CA GLY A 354 3.04 -10.51 1.51
C GLY A 354 3.49 -9.14 2.05
N VAL A 355 2.99 -8.74 3.21
CA VAL A 355 3.35 -7.48 3.88
C VAL A 355 4.46 -7.71 4.90
N THR A 356 4.32 -8.71 5.80
CA THR A 356 5.33 -9.01 6.81
C THR A 356 6.49 -9.84 6.26
N SER A 357 6.22 -10.70 5.29
CA SER A 357 7.22 -11.51 4.61
C SER A 357 6.76 -11.96 3.23
N LYS A 358 7.71 -12.32 2.37
CA LYS A 358 7.44 -12.84 1.01
C LYS A 358 7.26 -14.36 0.95
N ILE A 359 7.21 -15.05 2.10
CA ILE A 359 7.25 -16.51 2.13
C ILE A 359 6.12 -17.14 1.33
N TRP A 360 4.92 -16.60 1.44
CA TRP A 360 3.75 -17.09 0.73
C TRP A 360 3.72 -16.64 -0.73
N ASP A 361 4.31 -15.49 -1.06
CA ASP A 361 4.49 -15.09 -2.46
C ASP A 361 5.40 -16.08 -3.20
N TYR A 362 6.48 -16.54 -2.55
CA TYR A 362 7.32 -17.62 -3.10
C TYR A 362 6.55 -18.94 -3.20
N ALA A 363 5.79 -19.32 -2.18
CA ALA A 363 5.06 -20.58 -2.15
C ALA A 363 3.96 -20.65 -3.24
N PHE A 364 3.34 -19.51 -3.55
CA PHE A 364 2.23 -19.41 -4.50
C PHE A 364 2.61 -18.73 -5.83
N ASN A 365 3.88 -18.49 -6.05
CA ASN A 365 4.44 -17.87 -7.26
C ASN A 365 3.83 -16.50 -7.61
N THR A 366 3.67 -15.65 -6.60
CA THR A 366 3.15 -14.28 -6.72
C THR A 366 4.19 -13.22 -6.37
N VAL A 367 5.48 -13.52 -6.53
CA VAL A 367 6.58 -12.58 -6.25
C VAL A 367 6.62 -11.50 -7.31
N ILE A 368 6.67 -10.22 -6.89
CA ILE A 368 6.92 -9.09 -7.80
C ILE A 368 8.40 -9.11 -8.21
N PRO A 369 8.73 -9.08 -9.51
CA PRO A 369 10.08 -8.82 -10.00
C PRO A 369 10.54 -7.41 -9.59
N MET A 370 11.73 -7.31 -8.96
CA MET A 370 12.28 -6.05 -8.47
C MET A 370 13.66 -5.80 -9.05
#